data_9275597adc10817f67b81fcc73c87cb3
#
_entry.id   9275597adc10817f67b81fcc73c87cb3
#
_cell.length_a   1.000
_cell.length_b   1.000
_cell.length_c   1.000
_cell.angle_alpha   90.00
_cell.angle_beta   90.00
_cell.angle_gamma   90.00
#
_symmetry.space_group_name_H-M   'P 1'
#
loop_
_entity.id
_entity.type
_entity.pdbx_description
1 polymer ?
#
loop_
_entity_poly.entity_id
_entity_poly.type
_entity_poly.pdbx_seq_one_letter_code
_entity_poly.pdbx_strand_id
1 'polypeptide(L)'
;MSEPVAPVGPLDAAAAPTRITAVDGAPTHARPVTEVAVGVLIERDADGREGRFLLTSRPAGKVYAGYWEFPGGKFESGETLEQALRRELHEELGITIGAVHPWQVEMFDYPHARVRLNFCKVYDWTGDFEMREGQRMAWAGLPVQVHPVLPGTLPVLRWFAAERGHDGALTGAEPPPAAD
;
A
#
# COMPACT_ATOMS: atom_id res chain seq x y z
N MET A 1 -19.97 11.02 -31.49
CA MET A 1 -20.26 11.79 -30.26
C MET A 1 -19.92 10.86 -29.11
N SER A 2 -18.74 11.06 -28.51
CA SER A 2 -18.29 10.25 -27.38
C SER A 2 -18.80 10.90 -26.11
N GLU A 3 -19.56 10.16 -25.32
CA GLU A 3 -19.99 10.63 -24.00
C GLU A 3 -18.76 10.83 -23.08
N PRO A 4 -18.75 11.88 -22.27
CA PRO A 4 -17.70 12.06 -21.29
C PRO A 4 -17.84 10.96 -20.22
N VAL A 5 -16.75 10.20 -20.03
CA VAL A 5 -16.62 9.29 -18.90
C VAL A 5 -16.64 10.15 -17.64
N ALA A 6 -17.65 9.90 -16.79
CA ALA A 6 -17.75 10.54 -15.49
C ALA A 6 -16.47 10.26 -14.66
N PRO A 7 -15.98 11.23 -13.88
CA PRO A 7 -14.87 10.99 -12.99
C PRO A 7 -15.25 9.85 -12.05
N VAL A 8 -14.40 8.83 -12.01
CA VAL A 8 -14.54 7.75 -11.02
C VAL A 8 -14.30 8.39 -9.67
N GLY A 9 -15.36 8.66 -8.94
CA GLY A 9 -15.30 9.11 -7.56
C GLY A 9 -14.55 8.09 -6.70
N PRO A 10 -14.21 8.43 -5.46
CA PRO A 10 -13.59 7.47 -4.54
C PRO A 10 -14.40 6.18 -4.59
N LEU A 11 -13.70 5.05 -4.75
CA LEU A 11 -14.27 3.71 -4.91
C LEU A 11 -15.54 3.56 -4.06
N ASP A 12 -16.64 3.22 -4.73
CA ASP A 12 -17.95 3.10 -4.10
C ASP A 12 -17.83 2.16 -2.89
N ALA A 13 -18.08 2.68 -1.70
CA ALA A 13 -17.91 1.99 -0.42
C ALA A 13 -18.80 0.73 -0.28
N ALA A 14 -19.65 0.48 -1.27
CA ALA A 14 -20.57 -0.67 -1.32
C ALA A 14 -19.93 -1.95 -1.89
N ALA A 15 -18.78 -1.87 -2.56
CA ALA A 15 -18.19 -3.00 -3.29
C ALA A 15 -17.00 -3.67 -2.59
N ALA A 16 -16.41 -3.08 -1.54
CA ALA A 16 -15.30 -3.66 -0.79
C ALA A 16 -15.62 -3.72 0.70
N PRO A 17 -15.24 -4.79 1.42
CA PRO A 17 -15.42 -4.85 2.86
C PRO A 17 -14.59 -3.77 3.54
N THR A 18 -15.25 -2.72 4.01
CA THR A 18 -14.59 -1.67 4.79
C THR A 18 -14.38 -2.18 6.21
N ARG A 19 -13.15 -2.42 6.59
CA ARG A 19 -12.79 -2.78 7.95
C ARG A 19 -12.42 -1.50 8.72
N ILE A 20 -13.10 -1.25 9.83
CA ILE A 20 -12.74 -0.17 10.75
C ILE A 20 -11.96 -0.80 11.90
N THR A 21 -10.66 -0.53 11.95
CA THR A 21 -9.84 -0.91 13.10
C THR A 21 -9.72 0.31 14.00
N ALA A 22 -10.48 0.32 15.10
CA ALA A 22 -10.38 1.38 16.10
C ALA A 22 -9.08 1.21 16.89
N VAL A 23 -8.26 2.25 16.89
CA VAL A 23 -7.10 2.37 17.77
C VAL A 23 -7.44 3.41 18.81
N ASP A 24 -7.52 2.96 20.05
CA ASP A 24 -7.88 3.66 21.29
C ASP A 24 -8.28 5.15 21.28
N GLY A 25 -9.51 5.44 21.73
CA GLY A 25 -9.80 6.53 22.66
C GLY A 25 -10.47 7.79 22.14
N ALA A 26 -11.07 7.89 20.91
CA ALA A 26 -11.75 9.12 20.53
C ALA A 26 -13.00 8.90 19.65
N PRO A 27 -14.03 9.79 19.75
CA PRO A 27 -15.25 9.67 18.97
C PRO A 27 -14.97 9.80 17.45
N THR A 28 -15.39 8.79 16.71
CA THR A 28 -14.98 8.49 15.34
C THR A 28 -15.68 9.31 14.25
N HIS A 29 -16.71 10.07 14.55
CA HIS A 29 -17.61 10.59 13.52
C HIS A 29 -17.37 12.04 13.04
N ALA A 30 -16.44 12.78 13.62
CA ALA A 30 -16.27 14.21 13.35
C ALA A 30 -14.92 14.59 12.70
N ARG A 31 -14.03 13.62 12.42
CA ARG A 31 -12.70 13.94 11.89
C ARG A 31 -12.65 13.80 10.36
N PRO A 32 -11.97 14.73 9.66
CA PRO A 32 -11.75 14.60 8.23
C PRO A 32 -10.96 13.31 7.94
N VAL A 33 -11.36 12.63 6.86
CA VAL A 33 -10.67 11.43 6.37
C VAL A 33 -9.50 11.86 5.50
N THR A 34 -8.31 11.36 5.80
CA THR A 34 -7.14 11.49 4.93
C THR A 34 -7.12 10.33 3.95
N GLU A 35 -7.24 10.63 2.67
CA GLU A 35 -7.12 9.64 1.59
C GLU A 35 -5.63 9.35 1.30
N VAL A 36 -5.30 8.08 1.17
CA VAL A 36 -3.95 7.62 0.84
C VAL A 36 -4.02 6.62 -0.30
N ALA A 37 -3.23 6.83 -1.33
CA ALA A 37 -3.03 5.89 -2.42
C ALA A 37 -1.86 4.96 -2.09
N VAL A 38 -2.07 3.65 -2.17
CA VAL A 38 -1.04 2.65 -1.87
C VAL A 38 -0.83 1.75 -3.08
N GLY A 39 0.41 1.70 -3.56
CA GLY A 39 0.82 0.91 -4.71
C GLY A 39 1.29 -0.48 -4.31
N VAL A 40 0.61 -1.50 -4.80
CA VAL A 40 1.00 -2.89 -4.67
C VAL A 40 1.59 -3.32 -6.01
N LEU A 41 2.89 -3.08 -6.18
CA LEU A 41 3.62 -3.48 -7.39
C LEU A 41 3.88 -4.97 -7.33
N ILE A 42 3.48 -5.69 -8.38
CA ILE A 42 3.54 -7.16 -8.43
C ILE A 42 4.21 -7.59 -9.72
N GLU A 43 5.26 -8.42 -9.59
CA GLU A 43 5.83 -9.10 -10.75
C GLU A 43 4.87 -10.16 -11.29
N ARG A 44 4.83 -10.33 -12.59
CA ARG A 44 4.13 -11.43 -13.26
C ARG A 44 5.10 -12.34 -14.00
N ASP A 45 4.79 -13.63 -14.02
CA ASP A 45 5.48 -14.58 -14.89
C ASP A 45 4.97 -14.48 -16.33
N ALA A 46 5.54 -15.29 -17.21
CA ALA A 46 5.17 -15.34 -18.64
C ALA A 46 3.70 -15.77 -18.87
N ASP A 47 3.10 -16.49 -17.93
CA ASP A 47 1.69 -16.91 -17.96
C ASP A 47 0.75 -15.88 -17.33
N GLY A 48 1.29 -14.73 -16.86
CA GLY A 48 0.55 -13.65 -16.22
C GLY A 48 0.18 -13.91 -14.76
N ARG A 49 0.76 -14.95 -14.13
CA ARG A 49 0.52 -15.24 -12.71
C ARG A 49 1.28 -14.26 -11.82
N GLU A 50 0.62 -13.84 -10.75
CA GLU A 50 1.23 -12.96 -9.77
C GLU A 50 2.35 -13.66 -9.00
N GLY A 51 3.52 -13.01 -8.95
CA GLY A 51 4.70 -13.43 -8.22
C GLY A 51 4.95 -12.59 -6.97
N ARG A 52 6.19 -12.09 -6.85
CA ARG A 52 6.62 -11.24 -5.75
C ARG A 52 5.99 -9.86 -5.82
N PHE A 53 5.83 -9.23 -4.67
CA PHE A 53 5.39 -7.85 -4.54
C PHE A 53 6.48 -6.98 -3.89
N LEU A 54 6.47 -5.69 -4.21
CA LEU A 54 7.45 -4.73 -3.70
C LEU A 54 7.04 -4.20 -2.34
N LEU A 55 7.97 -4.23 -1.39
CA LEU A 55 7.92 -3.49 -0.13
C LEU A 55 9.04 -2.47 -0.06
N THR A 56 8.79 -1.36 0.61
CA THR A 56 9.79 -0.33 0.92
C THR A 56 9.86 -0.08 2.42
N SER A 57 11.04 0.28 2.93
CA SER A 57 11.17 0.66 4.33
C SER A 57 10.84 2.14 4.50
N ARG A 58 10.20 2.50 5.61
CA ARG A 58 9.97 3.91 5.95
C ARG A 58 11.31 4.64 6.16
N PRO A 59 11.49 5.81 5.54
CA PRO A 59 12.75 6.53 5.64
C PRO A 59 13.02 7.06 7.04
N ALA A 60 14.27 7.37 7.32
CA ALA A 60 14.68 7.99 8.58
C ALA A 60 13.93 9.31 8.81
N GLY A 61 13.61 9.60 10.07
CA GLY A 61 12.89 10.81 10.47
C GLY A 61 11.37 10.74 10.36
N LYS A 62 10.82 9.72 9.72
CA LYS A 62 9.36 9.46 9.75
C LYS A 62 8.97 8.56 10.93
N VAL A 63 7.74 8.67 11.40
CA VAL A 63 7.18 7.75 12.41
C VAL A 63 7.30 6.31 11.88
N TYR A 64 7.71 5.38 12.74
CA TYR A 64 8.01 3.98 12.36
C TYR A 64 9.14 3.86 11.32
N ALA A 65 10.17 4.71 11.39
CA ALA A 65 11.35 4.59 10.53
C ALA A 65 11.91 3.16 10.53
N GLY A 66 12.24 2.64 9.33
CA GLY A 66 12.74 1.28 9.15
C GLY A 66 11.69 0.17 9.05
N TYR A 67 10.42 0.45 9.37
CA TYR A 67 9.32 -0.50 9.15
C TYR A 67 9.04 -0.65 7.65
N TRP A 68 8.64 -1.86 7.25
CA TRP A 68 8.35 -2.20 5.86
C TRP A 68 6.86 -2.08 5.56
N GLU A 69 6.57 -1.44 4.45
CA GLU A 69 5.22 -1.16 3.97
C GLU A 69 5.15 -1.18 2.43
N PHE A 70 3.94 -1.10 1.90
CA PHE A 70 3.74 -0.82 0.48
C PHE A 70 3.93 0.68 0.22
N PRO A 71 4.61 1.07 -0.89
CA PRO A 71 4.85 2.48 -1.21
C PRO A 71 3.56 3.23 -1.57
N GLY A 72 3.53 4.52 -1.31
CA GLY A 72 2.42 5.38 -1.62
C GLY A 72 2.32 6.57 -0.67
N GLY A 73 1.30 7.39 -0.85
CA GLY A 73 1.15 8.59 -0.06
C GLY A 73 -0.22 9.23 -0.13
N LYS A 74 -0.34 10.40 0.50
CA LYS A 74 -1.59 11.14 0.62
C LYS A 74 -1.99 11.76 -0.72
N PHE A 75 -3.30 11.82 -0.96
CA PHE A 75 -3.83 12.62 -2.06
C PHE A 75 -3.52 14.10 -1.84
N GLU A 76 -3.17 14.79 -2.89
CA GLU A 76 -3.21 16.24 -2.95
C GLU A 76 -4.61 16.72 -3.36
N SER A 77 -4.86 18.03 -3.13
CA SER A 77 -6.17 18.61 -3.44
C SER A 77 -6.52 18.44 -4.92
N GLY A 78 -7.68 17.85 -5.18
CA GLY A 78 -8.21 17.66 -6.53
C GLY A 78 -7.65 16.44 -7.28
N GLU A 79 -6.77 15.65 -6.67
CA GLU A 79 -6.26 14.42 -7.29
C GLU A 79 -7.29 13.29 -7.26
N THR A 80 -7.30 12.51 -8.33
CA THR A 80 -7.90 11.18 -8.35
C THR A 80 -6.95 10.17 -7.71
N LEU A 81 -7.45 8.99 -7.37
CA LEU A 81 -6.65 7.87 -6.85
C LEU A 81 -5.46 7.54 -7.77
N GLU A 82 -5.72 7.47 -9.07
CA GLU A 82 -4.70 7.15 -10.06
C GLU A 82 -3.64 8.26 -10.16
N GLN A 83 -4.04 9.53 -10.13
CA GLN A 83 -3.12 10.67 -10.16
C GLN A 83 -2.22 10.70 -8.93
N ALA A 84 -2.80 10.54 -7.74
CA ALA A 84 -2.06 10.48 -6.49
C ALA A 84 -1.05 9.32 -6.50
N LEU A 85 -1.47 8.13 -6.91
CA LEU A 85 -0.59 6.98 -6.96
C LEU A 85 0.57 7.17 -7.95
N ARG A 86 0.29 7.68 -9.15
CA ARG A 86 1.32 7.96 -10.16
C ARG A 86 2.36 8.97 -9.66
N ARG A 87 1.90 10.05 -9.04
CA ARG A 87 2.77 11.07 -8.47
C ARG A 87 3.63 10.51 -7.35
N GLU A 88 3.02 9.84 -6.36
CA GLU A 88 3.73 9.28 -5.20
C GLU A 88 4.80 8.26 -5.61
N LEU A 89 4.47 7.31 -6.48
CA LEU A 89 5.45 6.30 -6.92
C LEU A 89 6.56 6.90 -7.78
N HIS A 90 6.27 7.95 -8.54
CA HIS A 90 7.30 8.69 -9.24
C HIS A 90 8.22 9.46 -8.29
N GLU A 91 7.67 10.15 -7.30
CA GLU A 91 8.43 10.92 -6.31
C GLU A 91 9.29 10.02 -5.41
N GLU A 92 8.74 8.91 -4.94
CA GLU A 92 9.43 8.02 -4.01
C GLU A 92 10.39 7.04 -4.70
N LEU A 93 10.01 6.50 -5.86
CA LEU A 93 10.71 5.37 -6.50
C LEU A 93 11.30 5.70 -7.87
N GLY A 94 11.03 6.88 -8.44
CA GLY A 94 11.55 7.27 -9.76
C GLY A 94 10.88 6.59 -10.95
N ILE A 95 9.92 5.72 -10.74
CA ILE A 95 9.28 4.95 -11.81
C ILE A 95 8.04 5.65 -12.36
N THR A 96 7.66 5.28 -13.59
CA THR A 96 6.39 5.64 -14.20
C THR A 96 5.53 4.40 -14.34
N ILE A 97 4.41 4.35 -13.61
CA ILE A 97 3.54 3.17 -13.59
C ILE A 97 2.57 3.14 -14.77
N GLY A 98 2.23 1.94 -15.21
CA GLY A 98 1.21 1.66 -16.21
C GLY A 98 -0.21 1.71 -15.64
N ALA A 99 -1.06 0.74 -15.98
CA ALA A 99 -2.43 0.67 -15.51
C ALA A 99 -2.50 0.51 -13.98
N VAL A 100 -3.44 1.21 -13.37
CA VAL A 100 -3.74 1.13 -11.93
C VAL A 100 -5.01 0.31 -11.75
N HIS A 101 -4.94 -0.75 -10.94
CA HIS A 101 -6.06 -1.64 -10.67
C HIS A 101 -6.50 -1.51 -9.21
N PRO A 102 -7.56 -0.72 -8.91
CA PRO A 102 -8.12 -0.67 -7.56
C PRO A 102 -8.46 -2.07 -7.05
N TRP A 103 -8.04 -2.36 -5.82
CA TRP A 103 -8.16 -3.72 -5.26
C TRP A 103 -8.90 -3.76 -3.93
N GLN A 104 -8.39 -3.08 -2.91
CA GLN A 104 -8.96 -3.10 -1.56
C GLN A 104 -8.92 -1.72 -0.94
N VAL A 105 -9.80 -1.49 0.03
CA VAL A 105 -9.83 -0.27 0.85
C VAL A 105 -9.84 -0.66 2.32
N GLU A 106 -9.00 -0.01 3.12
CA GLU A 106 -8.94 -0.23 4.57
C GLU A 106 -9.03 1.13 5.29
N MET A 107 -9.83 1.19 6.35
CA MET A 107 -9.97 2.37 7.19
C MET A 107 -9.22 2.17 8.50
N PHE A 108 -8.38 3.12 8.85
CA PHE A 108 -7.72 3.19 10.15
C PHE A 108 -8.14 4.47 10.88
N ASP A 109 -8.51 4.31 12.14
CA ASP A 109 -8.89 5.40 13.00
C ASP A 109 -7.84 5.54 14.12
N TYR A 110 -6.93 6.49 13.95
CA TYR A 110 -5.90 6.82 14.93
C TYR A 110 -6.37 7.96 15.83
N PRO A 111 -5.82 8.14 17.05
CA PRO A 111 -6.17 9.26 17.93
C PRO A 111 -6.03 10.63 17.27
N HIS A 112 -5.09 10.77 16.33
CA HIS A 112 -4.75 12.03 15.66
C HIS A 112 -5.26 12.14 14.21
N ALA A 113 -5.66 11.03 13.57
CA ALA A 113 -6.08 11.05 12.17
C ALA A 113 -6.95 9.84 11.82
N ARG A 114 -7.91 10.06 10.95
CA ARG A 114 -8.66 9.00 10.28
C ARG A 114 -8.14 8.85 8.86
N VAL A 115 -7.71 7.65 8.49
CA VAL A 115 -7.02 7.40 7.23
C VAL A 115 -7.74 6.33 6.44
N ARG A 116 -7.99 6.59 5.15
CA ARG A 116 -8.46 5.59 4.20
C ARG A 116 -7.32 5.20 3.28
N LEU A 117 -6.90 3.95 3.36
CA LEU A 117 -5.88 3.37 2.51
C LEU A 117 -6.54 2.72 1.30
N ASN A 118 -6.25 3.23 0.10
CA ASN A 118 -6.75 2.72 -1.16
C ASN A 118 -5.65 1.91 -1.82
N PHE A 119 -5.72 0.59 -1.73
CA PHE A 119 -4.73 -0.33 -2.28
C PHE A 119 -5.02 -0.62 -3.75
N CYS A 120 -4.01 -0.42 -4.59
CA CYS A 120 -4.09 -0.66 -6.02
C CYS A 120 -3.00 -1.61 -6.47
N LYS A 121 -3.35 -2.66 -7.21
CA LYS A 121 -2.37 -3.52 -7.88
C LYS A 121 -1.81 -2.82 -9.11
N VAL A 122 -0.50 -2.92 -9.29
CA VAL A 122 0.24 -2.38 -10.44
C VAL A 122 1.17 -3.47 -10.95
N TYR A 123 1.09 -3.75 -12.25
CA TYR A 123 1.86 -4.84 -12.87
C TYR A 123 2.89 -4.36 -13.89
N ASP A 124 2.75 -3.11 -14.34
CA ASP A 124 3.59 -2.57 -15.39
C ASP A 124 4.17 -1.21 -14.97
N TRP A 125 5.45 -1.03 -15.19
CA TRP A 125 6.16 0.23 -14.94
C TRP A 125 7.36 0.35 -15.86
N THR A 126 7.84 1.58 -16.03
CA THR A 126 9.07 1.91 -16.75
C THR A 126 9.99 2.75 -15.89
N GLY A 127 11.27 2.76 -16.22
CA GLY A 127 12.31 3.44 -15.44
C GLY A 127 12.98 2.51 -14.44
N ASP A 128 14.11 2.95 -13.93
CA ASP A 128 14.86 2.25 -12.90
C ASP A 128 14.37 2.69 -11.50
N PHE A 129 14.38 1.77 -10.56
CA PHE A 129 14.03 2.11 -9.17
C PHE A 129 15.11 2.97 -8.54
N GLU A 130 14.72 4.17 -8.13
CA GLU A 130 15.55 5.10 -7.39
C GLU A 130 14.92 5.34 -6.00
N MET A 131 15.61 4.95 -4.95
CA MET A 131 15.14 5.16 -3.57
C MET A 131 15.37 6.63 -3.15
N ARG A 132 14.51 7.53 -3.66
CA ARG A 132 14.69 8.98 -3.59
C ARG A 132 14.57 9.58 -2.19
N GLU A 133 13.98 8.86 -1.26
CA GLU A 133 13.88 9.24 0.15
C GLU A 133 14.88 8.50 1.06
N GLY A 134 15.84 7.77 0.48
CA GLY A 134 16.81 6.96 1.22
C GLY A 134 16.22 5.70 1.86
N GLN A 135 15.00 5.30 1.49
CA GLN A 135 14.37 4.05 1.89
C GLN A 135 15.07 2.85 1.24
N ARG A 136 14.86 1.68 1.80
CA ARG A 136 15.28 0.40 1.20
C ARG A 136 14.09 -0.22 0.46
N MET A 137 14.37 -1.09 -0.51
CA MET A 137 13.35 -1.87 -1.20
C MET A 137 13.62 -3.37 -1.10
N ALA A 138 12.57 -4.17 -1.16
CA ALA A 138 12.64 -5.62 -1.22
C ALA A 138 11.48 -6.21 -2.02
N TRP A 139 11.79 -7.15 -2.89
CA TRP A 139 10.80 -8.01 -3.52
C TRP A 139 10.49 -9.17 -2.58
N ALA A 140 9.24 -9.26 -2.16
CA ALA A 140 8.79 -10.21 -1.14
C ALA A 140 7.72 -11.17 -1.67
N GLY A 141 7.65 -12.33 -1.07
CA GLY A 141 6.55 -13.28 -1.19
C GLY A 141 6.00 -13.61 0.20
N LEU A 142 5.15 -14.63 0.31
CA LEU A 142 4.68 -15.15 1.59
C LEU A 142 5.46 -16.40 1.99
N PRO A 143 5.94 -16.48 3.22
CA PRO A 143 5.96 -15.44 4.27
C PRO A 143 6.97 -14.32 3.96
N VAL A 144 6.65 -13.09 4.32
CA VAL A 144 7.55 -11.93 4.17
C VAL A 144 8.75 -12.08 5.10
N GLN A 145 9.96 -11.88 4.57
CA GLN A 145 11.22 -12.08 5.29
C GLN A 145 11.87 -10.78 5.79
N VAL A 146 11.31 -9.61 5.44
CA VAL A 146 11.78 -8.32 5.93
C VAL A 146 11.06 -7.91 7.20
N HIS A 147 11.75 -7.27 8.12
CA HIS A 147 11.26 -6.91 9.45
C HIS A 147 11.75 -5.52 9.89
N PRO A 148 11.02 -4.85 10.79
CA PRO A 148 9.64 -5.12 11.18
C PRO A 148 8.64 -4.70 10.08
N VAL A 149 7.49 -5.35 10.02
CA VAL A 149 6.42 -5.00 9.08
C VAL A 149 5.45 -4.00 9.73
N LEU A 150 5.10 -2.95 9.00
CA LEU A 150 4.13 -1.97 9.50
C LEU A 150 2.75 -2.63 9.69
N PRO A 151 2.03 -2.37 10.80
CA PRO A 151 0.71 -2.96 11.05
C PRO A 151 -0.30 -2.79 9.91
N GLY A 152 -0.29 -1.64 9.21
CA GLY A 152 -1.13 -1.39 8.04
C GLY A 152 -0.84 -2.28 6.83
N THR A 153 0.32 -2.94 6.79
CA THR A 153 0.70 -3.91 5.74
C THR A 153 0.07 -5.29 5.99
N LEU A 154 -0.19 -5.67 7.23
CA LEU A 154 -0.69 -7.01 7.58
C LEU A 154 -2.03 -7.39 6.92
N PRO A 155 -3.04 -6.50 6.79
CA PRO A 155 -4.25 -6.81 6.05
C PRO A 155 -3.97 -7.23 4.61
N VAL A 156 -3.06 -6.54 3.93
CA VAL A 156 -2.68 -6.83 2.54
C VAL A 156 -2.06 -8.23 2.42
N LEU A 157 -1.19 -8.60 3.36
CA LEU A 157 -0.61 -9.94 3.39
C LEU A 157 -1.68 -11.02 3.60
N ARG A 158 -2.71 -10.76 4.42
CA ARG A 158 -3.86 -11.66 4.58
C ARG A 158 -4.68 -11.81 3.30
N TRP A 159 -4.89 -10.72 2.54
CA TRP A 159 -5.59 -10.80 1.26
C TRP A 159 -4.80 -11.62 0.25
N PHE A 160 -3.48 -11.42 0.16
CA PHE A 160 -2.62 -12.27 -0.68
C PHE A 160 -2.65 -13.74 -0.27
N ALA A 161 -2.60 -14.03 1.04
CA ALA A 161 -2.68 -15.39 1.55
C ALA A 161 -3.99 -16.06 1.12
N ALA A 162 -5.12 -15.36 1.26
CA ALA A 162 -6.42 -15.86 0.84
C ALA A 162 -6.51 -16.10 -0.67
N GLU A 163 -6.06 -15.13 -1.48
CA GLU A 163 -6.08 -15.26 -2.95
C GLU A 163 -5.16 -16.37 -3.47
N ARG A 164 -4.05 -16.62 -2.79
CA ARG A 164 -3.02 -17.58 -3.22
C ARG A 164 -3.10 -18.94 -2.53
N GLY A 165 -4.10 -19.17 -1.67
CA GLY A 165 -4.23 -20.40 -0.89
C GLY A 165 -3.04 -20.67 0.03
N HIS A 166 -2.48 -19.63 0.63
CA HIS A 166 -1.37 -19.73 1.56
C HIS A 166 -1.86 -19.90 2.99
N ASP A 167 -1.62 -21.05 3.59
CA ASP A 167 -2.07 -21.41 4.94
C ASP A 167 -1.01 -21.18 6.03
N GLY A 168 0.20 -20.76 5.63
CA GLY A 168 1.33 -20.55 6.52
C GLY A 168 1.35 -19.19 7.22
N ALA A 169 2.44 -18.92 7.94
CA ALA A 169 2.69 -17.62 8.53
C ALA A 169 2.77 -16.52 7.45
N LEU A 170 2.31 -15.31 7.78
CA LEU A 170 2.36 -14.16 6.87
C LEU A 170 3.76 -13.53 6.83
N THR A 171 4.45 -13.56 7.96
CA THR A 171 5.83 -13.08 8.12
C THR A 171 6.73 -14.22 8.60
N GLY A 172 7.97 -14.22 8.17
CA GLY A 172 9.00 -15.12 8.72
C GLY A 172 9.32 -14.79 10.18
N ALA A 173 10.21 -15.57 10.77
CA ALA A 173 10.69 -15.26 12.11
C ALA A 173 11.48 -13.95 12.10
N GLU A 174 11.20 -13.08 13.07
CA GLU A 174 12.00 -11.88 13.26
C GLU A 174 13.44 -12.28 13.66
N PRO A 175 14.47 -11.71 13.03
CA PRO A 175 15.84 -12.03 13.44
C PRO A 175 16.05 -11.62 14.90
N PRO A 176 16.86 -12.36 15.66
CA PRO A 176 17.19 -11.94 17.01
C PRO A 176 17.79 -10.51 16.99
N PRO A 177 17.56 -9.71 18.04
CA PRO A 177 18.17 -8.40 18.15
C PRO A 177 19.68 -8.53 17.99
N ALA A 178 20.28 -7.59 17.28
CA ALA A 178 21.72 -7.56 17.14
C ALA A 178 22.36 -7.57 18.54
N ALA A 179 23.29 -8.47 18.78
CA ALA A 179 24.06 -8.45 20.00
C ALA A 179 24.92 -7.17 20.02
N ASP A 180 24.78 -6.39 21.11
CA ASP A 180 25.60 -5.19 21.38
C ASP A 180 27.10 -5.56 21.53
#